data_be090d87393cc7eadf20a39c6de517d0
#
_entry.id   be090d87393cc7eadf20a39c6de517d0
#
_cell.length_a   1.000
_cell.length_b   1.000
_cell.length_c   1.000
_cell.angle_alpha   90.00
_cell.angle_beta   90.00
_cell.angle_gamma   90.00
#
_symmetry.space_group_name_H-M   'P 1'
#
loop_
_entity.id
_entity.type
_entity.pdbx_description
1 polymer ?
#
loop_
_entity_poly.entity_id
_entity_poly.type
_entity_poly.pdbx_seq_one_letter_code
_entity_poly.pdbx_strand_id
1 'polypeptide(L)'
;MWLAAACVLLLATLAAAKSQPAVQAKDFPCDVQTTERVVAVGDIHGAYDRFVAILRAANLMDNRERWIGKKAILVQTGDVVDRGPDSRKALDLIRKLERDAQKAGGRVYALLGNHELARLTDDWRYVSAGEFNGFKNADSVDFRERAIAVLGAEAEKQAKAAGMPWDADAYRQKFMKDIPLGFLEMRQAFGPTGDYGKWVRARPAVARVNGIVFMHGGISTNVAPLGCEGINLAVRKDLASLPVSLEQAATLFSASETGPLWYRGLANQPEAALAPTLDALLMQMHARAFVIGHTTVLPGRIAPRLGGRVIQIDSGMVAGEFYQGGVASALELQGDKATAIYLDRREPLAVPALSAAVPAASR
;
A
#
# COMPACT_ATOMS: atom_id res chain seq x y z
N MET A 1 -12.47 -23.60 -2.96
CA MET A 1 -12.59 -22.56 -1.93
C MET A 1 -12.38 -23.04 -0.48
N TRP A 2 -12.22 -24.32 -0.18
CA TRP A 2 -12.12 -24.86 1.21
C TRP A 2 -10.69 -25.00 1.75
N LEU A 3 -9.65 -24.86 0.93
CA LEU A 3 -8.24 -25.01 1.36
C LEU A 3 -7.65 -23.79 2.07
N ALA A 4 -8.23 -22.60 1.92
CA ALA A 4 -7.68 -21.37 2.49
C ALA A 4 -7.91 -21.22 4.00
N ALA A 5 -9.02 -21.72 4.54
CA ALA A 5 -9.42 -21.49 5.94
C ALA A 5 -8.64 -22.36 6.95
N ALA A 6 -8.22 -23.57 6.58
CA ALA A 6 -7.54 -24.49 7.50
C ALA A 6 -6.05 -24.17 7.75
N CYS A 7 -5.41 -23.39 6.87
CA CYS A 7 -3.98 -23.04 7.00
C CYS A 7 -3.67 -22.04 8.13
N VAL A 8 -4.64 -21.35 8.71
CA VAL A 8 -4.40 -20.21 9.60
C VAL A 8 -3.81 -20.61 10.95
N LEU A 9 -4.07 -21.80 11.45
CA LEU A 9 -3.79 -22.16 12.86
C LEU A 9 -2.52 -23.00 13.14
N LEU A 10 -1.88 -23.58 12.14
CA LEU A 10 -0.83 -24.59 12.39
C LEU A 10 0.63 -24.16 12.09
N LEU A 11 0.86 -22.99 11.48
CA LEU A 11 2.22 -22.56 11.10
C LEU A 11 2.91 -21.60 12.09
N ALA A 12 2.38 -21.42 13.30
CA ALA A 12 2.87 -20.42 14.26
C ALA A 12 4.20 -20.82 14.99
N THR A 13 4.79 -21.97 14.75
CA THR A 13 5.83 -22.50 15.65
C THR A 13 7.22 -22.76 15.06
N LEU A 14 7.62 -22.20 13.93
CA LEU A 14 8.97 -22.40 13.42
C LEU A 14 9.59 -21.14 12.81
N ALA A 15 10.43 -20.50 13.56
CA ALA A 15 11.63 -19.72 13.27
C ALA A 15 11.66 -18.39 14.05
N ALA A 16 12.47 -18.36 15.10
CA ALA A 16 12.89 -17.11 15.76
C ALA A 16 13.92 -16.38 14.88
N ALA A 17 13.45 -15.59 13.93
CA ALA A 17 14.29 -14.57 13.30
C ALA A 17 14.42 -13.38 14.27
N LYS A 18 15.65 -12.88 14.49
CA LYS A 18 15.90 -11.67 15.28
C LYS A 18 15.07 -10.52 14.72
N SER A 19 13.96 -10.20 15.35
CA SER A 19 13.07 -9.10 14.95
C SER A 19 13.80 -7.77 15.17
N GLN A 20 13.99 -7.00 14.10
CA GLN A 20 14.31 -5.58 14.23
C GLN A 20 13.14 -4.86 14.92
N PRO A 21 13.39 -3.81 15.73
CA PRO A 21 12.32 -3.10 16.41
C PRO A 21 11.32 -2.59 15.35
N ALA A 22 10.06 -2.98 15.51
CA ALA A 22 9.00 -2.52 14.64
C ALA A 22 8.83 -1.00 14.85
N VAL A 23 8.86 -0.23 13.77
CA VAL A 23 8.48 1.18 13.78
C VAL A 23 7.06 1.28 14.33
N GLN A 24 6.86 2.04 15.41
CA GLN A 24 5.56 2.11 16.07
C GLN A 24 4.68 3.18 15.41
N ALA A 25 3.36 3.04 15.52
CA ALA A 25 2.38 4.00 14.98
C ALA A 25 2.59 5.46 15.44
N LYS A 26 3.18 5.68 16.63
CA LYS A 26 3.58 7.00 17.15
C LYS A 26 4.69 7.69 16.33
N ASP A 27 5.40 6.94 15.48
CA ASP A 27 6.48 7.48 14.65
C ASP A 27 5.94 8.20 13.39
N PHE A 28 4.64 8.11 13.13
CA PHE A 28 3.96 8.73 12.00
C PHE A 28 2.88 9.71 12.48
N PRO A 29 3.27 10.93 12.89
CA PRO A 29 2.28 11.96 13.20
C PRO A 29 1.44 12.24 11.96
N CYS A 30 0.14 12.35 12.16
CA CYS A 30 -0.79 12.55 11.05
C CYS A 30 -0.66 13.93 10.42
N ASP A 31 -0.24 14.94 11.18
CA ASP A 31 -0.05 16.31 10.71
C ASP A 31 1.39 16.78 10.92
N VAL A 32 2.00 17.24 9.85
CA VAL A 32 3.39 17.73 9.84
C VAL A 32 3.47 19.06 9.12
N GLN A 33 4.16 20.03 9.72
CA GLN A 33 4.53 21.28 9.08
C GLN A 33 6.02 21.26 8.78
N THR A 34 6.41 21.65 7.57
CA THR A 34 7.82 21.67 7.15
C THR A 34 8.05 22.71 6.07
N THR A 35 9.25 23.25 6.02
CA THR A 35 9.76 24.05 4.89
C THR A 35 10.54 23.20 3.89
N GLU A 36 10.76 21.94 4.25
CA GLU A 36 11.51 21.01 3.40
C GLU A 36 10.67 20.52 2.22
N ARG A 37 11.35 20.01 1.23
CA ARG A 37 10.77 19.43 0.04
C ARG A 37 9.95 18.17 0.41
N VAL A 38 8.75 18.06 -0.15
CA VAL A 38 7.90 16.87 -0.06
C VAL A 38 7.82 16.23 -1.44
N VAL A 39 8.09 14.94 -1.53
CA VAL A 39 7.97 14.18 -2.78
C VAL A 39 6.97 13.06 -2.56
N ALA A 40 5.96 12.95 -3.43
CA ALA A 40 4.98 11.88 -3.37
C ALA A 40 5.12 10.94 -4.59
N VAL A 41 4.99 9.64 -4.35
CA VAL A 41 5.01 8.58 -5.37
C VAL A 41 3.72 7.78 -5.22
N GLY A 42 3.04 7.54 -6.34
CA GLY A 42 1.82 6.73 -6.41
C GLY A 42 2.10 5.24 -6.33
N ASP A 43 1.18 4.48 -6.88
CA ASP A 43 1.14 3.03 -6.88
C ASP A 43 2.37 2.43 -7.57
N ILE A 44 3.04 1.49 -6.91
CA ILE A 44 4.27 0.86 -7.39
C ILE A 44 3.97 -0.51 -8.02
N HIS A 45 3.12 -1.28 -7.36
CA HIS A 45 2.70 -2.61 -7.84
C HIS A 45 3.89 -3.49 -8.26
N GLY A 46 4.88 -3.65 -7.39
CA GLY A 46 6.04 -4.51 -7.68
C GLY A 46 6.94 -4.04 -8.83
N ALA A 47 6.78 -2.82 -9.34
CA ALA A 47 7.62 -2.23 -10.39
C ALA A 47 8.93 -1.65 -9.82
N TYR A 48 9.73 -2.49 -9.18
CA TYR A 48 10.91 -2.10 -8.43
C TYR A 48 11.88 -1.22 -9.23
N ASP A 49 12.26 -1.63 -10.44
CA ASP A 49 13.25 -0.89 -11.24
C ASP A 49 12.77 0.52 -11.60
N ARG A 50 11.47 0.67 -11.89
CA ARG A 50 10.85 1.96 -12.17
C ARG A 50 10.75 2.83 -10.91
N PHE A 51 10.45 2.21 -9.78
CA PHE A 51 10.46 2.89 -8.47
C PHE A 51 11.86 3.41 -8.12
N VAL A 52 12.90 2.58 -8.27
CA VAL A 52 14.31 2.99 -8.13
C VAL A 52 14.65 4.16 -9.06
N ALA A 53 14.27 4.06 -10.33
CA ALA A 53 14.56 5.09 -11.32
C ALA A 53 13.90 6.44 -10.97
N ILE A 54 12.63 6.45 -10.54
CA ILE A 54 11.93 7.70 -10.19
C ILE A 54 12.46 8.33 -8.90
N LEU A 55 12.85 7.53 -7.91
CA LEU A 55 13.49 8.04 -6.69
C LEU A 55 14.84 8.71 -6.98
N ARG A 56 15.62 8.18 -7.95
CA ARG A 56 16.84 8.81 -8.44
C ARG A 56 16.55 10.11 -9.20
N ALA A 57 15.59 10.10 -10.12
CA ALA A 57 15.17 11.30 -10.86
C ALA A 57 14.64 12.40 -9.93
N ALA A 58 14.02 12.02 -8.80
CA ALA A 58 13.60 12.92 -7.75
C ALA A 58 14.73 13.35 -6.80
N ASN A 59 15.98 12.93 -7.00
CA ASN A 59 17.12 13.20 -6.12
C ASN A 59 16.84 12.84 -4.64
N LEU A 60 16.18 11.72 -4.41
CA LEU A 60 15.96 11.15 -3.08
C LEU A 60 16.95 10.03 -2.76
N MET A 61 17.48 9.39 -3.79
CA MET A 61 18.31 8.20 -3.68
C MET A 61 19.48 8.22 -4.66
N ASP A 62 20.63 7.74 -4.24
CA ASP A 62 21.82 7.60 -5.10
C ASP A 62 21.85 6.22 -5.84
N ASN A 63 22.89 6.01 -6.65
CA ASN A 63 23.06 4.76 -7.40
C ASN A 63 23.36 3.53 -6.51
N ARG A 64 23.67 3.72 -5.23
CA ARG A 64 23.87 2.65 -4.24
C ARG A 64 22.63 2.48 -3.35
N GLU A 65 21.49 3.00 -3.78
CA GLU A 65 20.22 2.97 -3.05
C GLU A 65 20.30 3.58 -1.63
N ARG A 66 21.13 4.59 -1.44
CA ARG A 66 21.23 5.32 -0.17
C ARG A 66 20.40 6.60 -0.26
N TRP A 67 19.76 6.97 0.82
CA TRP A 67 19.05 8.22 0.92
C TRP A 67 19.96 9.42 0.78
N ILE A 68 19.65 10.31 -0.15
CA ILE A 68 20.32 11.59 -0.36
C ILE A 68 19.37 12.79 -0.26
N GLY A 69 18.09 12.53 0.07
CA GLY A 69 17.04 13.54 0.16
C GLY A 69 17.21 14.52 1.34
N LYS A 70 18.24 14.35 2.17
CA LYS A 70 18.47 15.16 3.38
C LYS A 70 17.22 15.14 4.28
N LYS A 71 16.64 16.30 4.60
CA LYS A 71 15.44 16.47 5.43
C LYS A 71 14.13 16.36 4.66
N ALA A 72 14.16 16.01 3.37
CA ALA A 72 12.95 15.85 2.57
C ALA A 72 11.99 14.81 3.17
N ILE A 73 10.73 14.96 2.87
CA ILE A 73 9.69 13.97 3.17
C ILE A 73 9.34 13.23 1.87
N LEU A 74 9.42 11.91 1.89
CA LEU A 74 8.85 11.03 0.86
C LEU A 74 7.51 10.51 1.36
N VAL A 75 6.47 10.63 0.53
CA VAL A 75 5.16 10.00 0.76
C VAL A 75 4.90 9.01 -0.36
N GLN A 76 4.80 7.74 -0.05
CA GLN A 76 4.34 6.70 -0.96
C GLN A 76 2.88 6.39 -0.60
N THR A 77 1.96 6.48 -1.59
CA THR A 77 0.52 6.52 -1.34
C THR A 77 -0.18 5.15 -1.30
N GLY A 78 0.55 4.07 -1.05
CA GLY A 78 0.00 2.70 -0.98
C GLY A 78 0.15 1.94 -2.30
N ASP A 79 -0.27 0.68 -2.30
CA ASP A 79 -0.16 -0.25 -3.42
C ASP A 79 1.29 -0.47 -3.89
N VAL A 80 2.12 -0.88 -2.95
CA VAL A 80 3.50 -1.30 -3.24
C VAL A 80 3.54 -2.70 -3.84
N VAL A 81 2.59 -3.54 -3.41
CA VAL A 81 2.51 -4.97 -3.75
C VAL A 81 1.58 -5.27 -4.92
N ASP A 82 1.59 -6.51 -5.39
CA ASP A 82 0.77 -7.06 -6.46
C ASP A 82 1.16 -6.65 -7.87
N ARG A 83 0.64 -7.41 -8.85
CA ARG A 83 0.79 -7.21 -10.29
C ARG A 83 2.22 -7.43 -10.80
N GLY A 84 3.13 -6.56 -10.48
CA GLY A 84 4.54 -6.70 -10.86
C GLY A 84 5.29 -7.73 -10.00
N PRO A 85 6.47 -8.19 -10.44
CA PRO A 85 7.14 -9.34 -9.83
C PRO A 85 7.95 -9.02 -8.57
N ASP A 86 8.28 -7.75 -8.31
CA ASP A 86 9.32 -7.38 -7.36
C ASP A 86 8.79 -6.65 -6.11
N SER A 87 7.57 -6.99 -5.67
CA SER A 87 6.95 -6.39 -4.47
C SER A 87 7.85 -6.47 -3.24
N ARG A 88 8.52 -7.61 -3.01
CA ARG A 88 9.44 -7.78 -1.88
C ARG A 88 10.60 -6.79 -1.95
N LYS A 89 11.23 -6.63 -3.12
CA LYS A 89 12.33 -5.68 -3.29
C LYS A 89 11.87 -4.23 -3.03
N ALA A 90 10.67 -3.88 -3.53
CA ALA A 90 10.11 -2.54 -3.31
C ALA A 90 9.83 -2.27 -1.82
N LEU A 91 9.24 -3.24 -1.10
CA LEU A 91 9.01 -3.16 0.34
C LEU A 91 10.33 -3.02 1.13
N ASP A 92 11.34 -3.85 0.80
CA ASP A 92 12.64 -3.80 1.47
C ASP A 92 13.35 -2.46 1.24
N LEU A 93 13.23 -1.90 0.02
CA LEU A 93 13.78 -0.58 -0.28
C LEU A 93 13.08 0.51 0.53
N ILE A 94 11.74 0.53 0.60
CA ILE A 94 11.00 1.51 1.40
C ILE A 94 11.42 1.44 2.86
N ARG A 95 11.46 0.23 3.44
CA ARG A 95 11.89 0.00 4.83
C ARG A 95 13.33 0.46 5.09
N LYS A 96 14.21 0.31 4.10
CA LYS A 96 15.57 0.83 4.15
C LYS A 96 15.58 2.35 4.13
N LEU A 97 14.84 2.96 3.20
CA LEU A 97 14.77 4.41 3.05
C LEU A 97 14.12 5.09 4.26
N GLU A 98 13.14 4.46 4.94
CA GLU A 98 12.60 4.95 6.22
C GLU A 98 13.71 5.17 7.25
N ARG A 99 14.56 4.16 7.43
CA ARG A 99 15.68 4.24 8.40
C ARG A 99 16.74 5.26 7.99
N ASP A 100 17.07 5.29 6.70
CA ASP A 100 18.13 6.16 6.19
C ASP A 100 17.68 7.64 6.18
N ALA A 101 16.42 7.91 5.81
CA ALA A 101 15.83 9.26 5.88
C ALA A 101 15.77 9.76 7.32
N GLN A 102 15.31 8.94 8.26
CA GLN A 102 15.24 9.30 9.68
C GLN A 102 16.61 9.72 10.23
N LYS A 103 17.68 8.97 9.89
CA LYS A 103 19.05 9.33 10.29
C LYS A 103 19.52 10.67 9.70
N ALA A 104 19.02 11.04 8.53
CA ALA A 104 19.32 12.30 7.85
C ALA A 104 18.42 13.46 8.29
N GLY A 105 17.48 13.23 9.21
CA GLY A 105 16.48 14.22 9.65
C GLY A 105 15.30 14.37 8.69
N GLY A 106 15.20 13.53 7.65
CA GLY A 106 14.06 13.41 6.74
C GLY A 106 13.05 12.37 7.23
N ARG A 107 12.09 12.04 6.37
CA ARG A 107 11.04 11.08 6.72
C ARG A 107 10.50 10.37 5.48
N VAL A 108 10.07 9.12 5.65
CA VAL A 108 9.30 8.38 4.64
C VAL A 108 7.96 8.00 5.27
N TYR A 109 6.87 8.38 4.62
CA TYR A 109 5.53 7.86 4.88
C TYR A 109 5.22 6.83 3.80
N ALA A 110 5.16 5.56 4.17
CA ALA A 110 4.53 4.53 3.36
C ALA A 110 3.08 4.41 3.86
N LEU A 111 2.13 4.85 3.05
CA LEU A 111 0.72 4.75 3.38
C LEU A 111 0.18 3.36 2.98
N LEU A 112 -0.94 2.99 3.56
CA LEU A 112 -1.65 1.77 3.17
C LEU A 112 -2.42 2.00 1.87
N GLY A 113 -2.32 1.03 0.96
CA GLY A 113 -3.25 0.83 -0.13
C GLY A 113 -4.17 -0.37 0.10
N ASN A 114 -5.12 -0.58 -0.80
CA ASN A 114 -6.04 -1.70 -0.71
C ASN A 114 -5.33 -3.04 -1.00
N HIS A 115 -4.24 -3.04 -1.75
CA HIS A 115 -3.46 -4.25 -2.01
C HIS A 115 -2.64 -4.70 -0.79
N GLU A 116 -2.16 -3.80 0.05
CA GLU A 116 -1.58 -4.17 1.36
C GLU A 116 -2.64 -4.80 2.26
N LEU A 117 -3.88 -4.27 2.28
CA LEU A 117 -4.99 -4.88 3.02
C LEU A 117 -5.32 -6.26 2.47
N ALA A 118 -5.37 -6.44 1.15
CA ALA A 118 -5.60 -7.72 0.50
C ALA A 118 -4.62 -8.81 0.99
N ARG A 119 -3.33 -8.46 1.13
CA ARG A 119 -2.32 -9.36 1.70
C ARG A 119 -2.60 -9.79 3.13
N LEU A 120 -3.16 -8.91 3.94
CA LEU A 120 -3.47 -9.19 5.35
C LEU A 120 -4.77 -9.97 5.51
N THR A 121 -5.64 -9.98 4.51
CA THR A 121 -6.94 -10.68 4.48
C THR A 121 -6.93 -11.96 3.64
N ASP A 122 -5.75 -12.49 3.30
CA ASP A 122 -5.57 -13.69 2.47
C ASP A 122 -6.20 -13.57 1.04
N ASP A 123 -6.30 -12.37 0.49
CA ASP A 123 -6.73 -12.16 -0.88
C ASP A 123 -5.50 -12.13 -1.82
N TRP A 124 -5.30 -13.22 -2.55
CA TRP A 124 -4.14 -13.45 -3.41
C TRP A 124 -4.43 -13.29 -4.90
N ARG A 125 -5.59 -12.77 -5.26
CA ARG A 125 -6.07 -12.68 -6.65
C ARG A 125 -5.18 -11.85 -7.57
N TYR A 126 -4.43 -10.91 -7.02
CA TYR A 126 -3.63 -9.94 -7.77
C TYR A 126 -2.13 -10.26 -7.78
N VAL A 127 -1.73 -11.37 -7.14
CA VAL A 127 -0.33 -11.77 -7.02
C VAL A 127 0.16 -12.36 -8.32
N SER A 128 1.26 -11.85 -8.83
CA SER A 128 1.95 -12.45 -9.98
C SER A 128 2.82 -13.64 -9.57
N ALA A 129 3.08 -14.53 -10.51
CA ALA A 129 4.00 -15.64 -10.29
C ALA A 129 5.42 -15.19 -9.90
N GLY A 130 5.85 -14.02 -10.37
CA GLY A 130 7.14 -13.42 -10.03
C GLY A 130 7.26 -13.06 -8.56
N GLU A 131 6.17 -12.61 -7.93
CA GLU A 131 6.18 -12.27 -6.51
C GLU A 131 6.47 -13.47 -5.62
N PHE A 132 5.87 -14.64 -5.91
CA PHE A 132 6.17 -15.85 -5.16
C PHE A 132 7.66 -16.22 -5.24
N ASN A 133 8.29 -16.05 -6.40
CA ASN A 133 9.72 -16.27 -6.56
C ASN A 133 10.56 -15.37 -5.63
N GLY A 134 10.11 -14.15 -5.35
CA GLY A 134 10.77 -13.23 -4.42
C GLY A 134 10.81 -13.74 -2.99
N PHE A 135 9.89 -14.62 -2.59
CA PHE A 135 9.82 -15.22 -1.25
C PHE A 135 10.42 -16.63 -1.16
N LYS A 136 10.69 -17.25 -2.29
CA LYS A 136 11.28 -18.58 -2.38
C LYS A 136 12.68 -18.59 -1.78
N ASN A 137 13.02 -19.69 -1.06
CA ASN A 137 14.32 -19.95 -0.48
C ASN A 137 14.71 -21.44 -0.64
N ALA A 138 15.87 -21.83 -0.09
CA ALA A 138 16.38 -23.21 -0.19
C ALA A 138 15.43 -24.25 0.42
N ASP A 139 14.67 -23.88 1.45
CA ASP A 139 13.79 -24.79 2.20
C ASP A 139 12.37 -24.87 1.63
N SER A 140 12.06 -24.13 0.55
CA SER A 140 10.68 -23.98 0.02
C SER A 140 10.07 -25.31 -0.41
N VAL A 141 10.87 -26.22 -0.96
CA VAL A 141 10.38 -27.55 -1.35
C VAL A 141 9.97 -28.34 -0.12
N ASP A 142 10.84 -28.44 0.86
CA ASP A 142 10.61 -29.16 2.10
C ASP A 142 9.46 -28.53 2.92
N PHE A 143 9.35 -27.21 2.90
CA PHE A 143 8.26 -26.50 3.57
C PHE A 143 6.92 -26.85 2.94
N ARG A 144 6.83 -26.87 1.62
CA ARG A 144 5.62 -27.25 0.90
C ARG A 144 5.27 -28.72 1.13
N GLU A 145 6.26 -29.64 1.14
CA GLU A 145 6.04 -31.06 1.43
C GLU A 145 5.48 -31.27 2.86
N ARG A 146 6.03 -30.59 3.85
CA ARG A 146 5.50 -30.62 5.22
C ARG A 146 4.06 -30.09 5.28
N ALA A 147 3.76 -29.02 4.55
CA ALA A 147 2.41 -28.47 4.48
C ALA A 147 1.41 -29.46 3.84
N ILE A 148 1.81 -30.13 2.74
CA ILE A 148 1.01 -31.18 2.10
C ILE A 148 0.71 -32.31 3.10
N ALA A 149 1.71 -32.78 3.84
CA ALA A 149 1.52 -33.87 4.81
C ALA A 149 0.55 -33.48 5.93
N VAL A 150 0.75 -32.29 6.53
CA VAL A 150 -0.09 -31.84 7.67
C VAL A 150 -1.52 -31.52 7.23
N LEU A 151 -1.67 -30.73 6.16
CA LEU A 151 -2.99 -30.32 5.69
C LEU A 151 -3.73 -31.44 4.97
N GLY A 152 -3.01 -32.38 4.32
CA GLY A 152 -3.57 -33.58 3.74
C GLY A 152 -4.16 -34.53 4.79
N ALA A 153 -3.46 -34.73 5.89
CA ALA A 153 -3.98 -35.54 6.98
C ALA A 153 -5.28 -34.96 7.60
N GLU A 154 -5.35 -33.64 7.76
CA GLU A 154 -6.57 -32.99 8.24
C GLU A 154 -7.70 -33.05 7.19
N ALA A 155 -7.40 -32.85 5.91
CA ALA A 155 -8.38 -32.96 4.82
C ALA A 155 -8.92 -34.40 4.68
N GLU A 156 -8.07 -35.41 4.83
CA GLU A 156 -8.48 -36.82 4.88
C GLU A 156 -9.45 -37.12 6.04
N LYS A 157 -9.14 -36.63 7.23
CA LYS A 157 -9.99 -36.76 8.41
C LYS A 157 -11.36 -36.13 8.18
N GLN A 158 -11.39 -34.91 7.57
CA GLN A 158 -12.65 -34.24 7.26
C GLN A 158 -13.46 -34.98 6.17
N ALA A 159 -12.81 -35.49 5.12
CA ALA A 159 -13.46 -36.29 4.09
C ALA A 159 -14.09 -37.56 4.69
N LYS A 160 -13.35 -38.30 5.54
CA LYS A 160 -13.87 -39.49 6.23
C LYS A 160 -15.06 -39.15 7.14
N ALA A 161 -14.99 -38.06 7.88
CA ALA A 161 -16.09 -37.63 8.75
C ALA A 161 -17.35 -37.24 7.96
N ALA A 162 -17.17 -36.72 6.73
CA ALA A 162 -18.26 -36.35 5.80
C ALA A 162 -18.74 -37.55 4.95
N GLY A 163 -18.17 -38.77 5.10
CA GLY A 163 -18.49 -39.93 4.25
C GLY A 163 -18.05 -39.75 2.78
N MET A 164 -17.08 -38.87 2.51
CA MET A 164 -16.58 -38.60 1.17
C MET A 164 -15.34 -39.43 0.83
N PRO A 165 -15.17 -39.84 -0.46
CA PRO A 165 -13.95 -40.52 -0.87
C PRO A 165 -12.73 -39.61 -0.69
N TRP A 166 -11.59 -40.19 -0.35
CA TRP A 166 -10.32 -39.52 -0.22
C TRP A 166 -9.30 -40.08 -1.22
N ASP A 167 -8.63 -39.23 -1.93
CA ASP A 167 -7.51 -39.54 -2.84
C ASP A 167 -6.32 -38.62 -2.51
N ALA A 168 -5.30 -39.19 -1.89
CA ALA A 168 -4.11 -38.47 -1.44
C ALA A 168 -3.27 -37.93 -2.59
N ASP A 169 -3.20 -38.68 -3.70
CA ASP A 169 -2.42 -38.26 -4.88
C ASP A 169 -3.10 -37.10 -5.61
N ALA A 170 -4.43 -37.18 -5.78
CA ALA A 170 -5.19 -36.06 -6.35
C ALA A 170 -5.10 -34.79 -5.48
N TYR A 171 -5.18 -34.93 -4.14
CA TYR A 171 -4.97 -33.83 -3.22
C TYR A 171 -3.58 -33.19 -3.38
N ARG A 172 -2.54 -34.01 -3.39
CA ARG A 172 -1.15 -33.56 -3.57
C ARG A 172 -0.96 -32.83 -4.89
N GLN A 173 -1.43 -33.39 -6.01
CA GLN A 173 -1.34 -32.77 -7.33
C GLN A 173 -2.04 -31.41 -7.34
N LYS A 174 -3.26 -31.34 -6.79
CA LYS A 174 -4.01 -30.09 -6.68
C LYS A 174 -3.26 -29.08 -5.82
N PHE A 175 -2.72 -29.48 -4.66
CA PHE A 175 -1.98 -28.60 -3.77
C PHE A 175 -0.74 -28.02 -4.48
N MET A 176 0.03 -28.87 -5.17
CA MET A 176 1.23 -28.43 -5.92
C MET A 176 0.90 -27.43 -7.04
N LYS A 177 -0.26 -27.60 -7.68
CA LYS A 177 -0.75 -26.68 -8.73
C LYS A 177 -1.19 -25.34 -8.16
N ASP A 178 -1.94 -25.35 -7.05
CA ASP A 178 -2.57 -24.16 -6.48
C ASP A 178 -1.62 -23.36 -5.57
N ILE A 179 -0.60 -24.03 -5.00
CA ILE A 179 0.35 -23.48 -4.02
C ILE A 179 1.76 -23.52 -4.60
N PRO A 180 2.17 -22.51 -5.39
CA PRO A 180 3.52 -22.45 -5.94
C PRO A 180 4.57 -22.27 -4.84
N LEU A 181 5.83 -22.62 -5.14
CA LEU A 181 6.95 -22.36 -4.21
C LEU A 181 7.07 -20.87 -3.94
N GLY A 182 7.25 -20.50 -2.68
CA GLY A 182 7.30 -19.12 -2.19
C GLY A 182 5.95 -18.59 -1.70
N PHE A 183 4.81 -19.25 -2.03
CA PHE A 183 3.49 -18.86 -1.54
C PHE A 183 3.39 -18.94 -0.01
N LEU A 184 3.80 -20.08 0.57
CA LEU A 184 3.70 -20.31 2.01
C LEU A 184 4.61 -19.35 2.79
N GLU A 185 5.81 -19.11 2.27
CA GLU A 185 6.76 -18.15 2.83
C GLU A 185 6.22 -16.73 2.76
N MET A 186 5.65 -16.33 1.64
CA MET A 186 5.03 -15.01 1.50
C MET A 186 3.86 -14.84 2.46
N ARG A 187 2.97 -15.84 2.54
CA ARG A 187 1.85 -15.84 3.48
C ARG A 187 2.31 -15.75 4.92
N GLN A 188 3.35 -16.49 5.30
CA GLN A 188 3.96 -16.39 6.63
C GLN A 188 4.56 -15.01 6.88
N ALA A 189 5.25 -14.43 5.88
CA ALA A 189 5.89 -13.11 5.98
C ALA A 189 4.88 -11.96 6.18
N PHE A 190 3.67 -12.06 5.59
CA PHE A 190 2.56 -11.11 5.78
C PHE A 190 1.63 -11.47 6.95
N GLY A 191 1.80 -12.63 7.56
CA GLY A 191 1.04 -13.06 8.74
C GLY A 191 1.25 -12.14 9.96
N PRO A 192 0.48 -12.34 11.06
CA PRO A 192 0.53 -11.47 12.24
C PRO A 192 1.91 -11.38 12.90
N THR A 193 2.69 -12.43 12.82
CA THR A 193 4.05 -12.51 13.40
C THR A 193 5.16 -12.24 12.39
N GLY A 194 4.82 -12.21 11.09
CA GLY A 194 5.77 -11.98 10.00
C GLY A 194 6.25 -10.54 9.95
N ASP A 195 7.46 -10.34 9.40
CA ASP A 195 8.11 -9.02 9.37
C ASP A 195 7.36 -8.02 8.50
N TYR A 196 6.86 -8.43 7.33
CA TYR A 196 6.06 -7.55 6.48
C TYR A 196 4.66 -7.34 7.08
N GLY A 197 4.04 -8.38 7.65
CA GLY A 197 2.75 -8.25 8.30
C GLY A 197 2.75 -7.26 9.47
N LYS A 198 3.78 -7.29 10.32
CA LYS A 198 3.99 -6.31 11.40
C LYS A 198 4.21 -4.90 10.83
N TRP A 199 5.05 -4.80 9.80
CA TRP A 199 5.37 -3.51 9.20
C TRP A 199 4.15 -2.88 8.53
N VAL A 200 3.37 -3.63 7.73
CA VAL A 200 2.15 -3.15 7.08
C VAL A 200 1.10 -2.71 8.11
N ARG A 201 0.87 -3.49 9.18
CA ARG A 201 -0.09 -3.13 10.23
C ARG A 201 0.26 -1.84 11.00
N ALA A 202 1.51 -1.42 10.93
CA ALA A 202 1.95 -0.18 11.56
C ALA A 202 1.80 1.07 10.64
N ARG A 203 1.38 0.89 9.37
CA ARG A 203 1.30 2.00 8.41
C ARG A 203 0.05 2.85 8.62
N PRO A 204 0.15 4.17 8.42
CA PRO A 204 -1.00 5.04 8.39
C PRO A 204 -1.74 4.91 7.03
N ALA A 205 -3.04 5.15 7.02
CA ALA A 205 -3.83 5.26 5.79
C ALA A 205 -3.80 6.68 5.22
N VAL A 206 -3.58 7.67 6.07
CA VAL A 206 -3.62 9.10 5.73
C VAL A 206 -2.47 9.83 6.42
N ALA A 207 -1.86 10.77 5.71
CA ALA A 207 -0.91 11.74 6.28
C ALA A 207 -1.23 13.13 5.76
N ARG A 208 -1.04 14.17 6.58
CA ARG A 208 -1.19 15.58 6.20
C ARG A 208 0.15 16.29 6.36
N VAL A 209 0.66 16.86 5.30
CA VAL A 209 1.90 17.65 5.31
C VAL A 209 1.60 19.02 4.73
N ASN A 210 1.87 20.07 5.48
CA ASN A 210 1.62 21.47 5.08
C ASN A 210 0.17 21.72 4.61
N GLY A 211 -0.81 21.09 5.25
CA GLY A 211 -2.22 21.18 4.83
C GLY A 211 -2.56 20.43 3.55
N ILE A 212 -1.68 19.62 3.02
CA ILE A 212 -1.95 18.71 1.90
C ILE A 212 -2.14 17.32 2.48
N VAL A 213 -3.28 16.70 2.18
CA VAL A 213 -3.62 15.35 2.66
C VAL A 213 -3.26 14.34 1.60
N PHE A 214 -2.46 13.36 1.97
CA PHE A 214 -2.05 12.23 1.16
C PHE A 214 -2.80 10.98 1.61
N MET A 215 -3.36 10.23 0.70
CA MET A 215 -4.04 8.97 0.94
C MET A 215 -4.04 8.11 -0.32
N HIS A 216 -4.39 6.84 -0.19
CA HIS A 216 -4.40 5.94 -1.33
C HIS A 216 -5.60 6.20 -2.25
N GLY A 217 -6.82 5.88 -1.79
CA GLY A 217 -8.02 5.98 -2.62
C GLY A 217 -8.60 7.39 -2.66
N GLY A 218 -9.10 7.86 -1.55
CA GLY A 218 -9.76 9.16 -1.45
C GLY A 218 -10.55 9.26 -0.16
N ILE A 219 -11.41 10.27 -0.08
CA ILE A 219 -12.24 10.50 1.09
C ILE A 219 -13.67 10.83 0.69
N SER A 220 -14.62 10.12 1.29
CA SER A 220 -16.06 10.38 1.14
C SER A 220 -16.54 11.34 2.23
N THR A 221 -17.74 11.92 2.02
CA THR A 221 -18.41 12.78 3.01
C THR A 221 -18.71 12.08 4.34
N ASN A 222 -18.86 10.74 4.31
CA ASN A 222 -19.11 9.96 5.52
C ASN A 222 -17.86 9.71 6.35
N VAL A 223 -16.67 9.75 5.72
CA VAL A 223 -15.38 9.45 6.34
C VAL A 223 -14.64 10.72 6.76
N ALA A 224 -14.77 11.81 6.02
CA ALA A 224 -14.04 13.06 6.28
C ALA A 224 -14.25 13.63 7.71
N PRO A 225 -15.43 13.50 8.36
CA PRO A 225 -15.61 13.98 9.73
C PRO A 225 -14.70 13.32 10.78
N LEU A 226 -14.15 12.13 10.49
CA LEU A 226 -13.20 11.47 11.37
C LEU A 226 -11.85 12.21 11.46
N GLY A 227 -11.57 13.06 10.49
CA GLY A 227 -10.25 13.70 10.37
C GLY A 227 -9.11 12.71 10.20
N CYS A 228 -7.90 13.23 10.07
CA CYS A 228 -6.71 12.43 9.80
C CYS A 228 -6.43 11.38 10.90
N GLU A 229 -6.47 11.75 12.16
CA GLU A 229 -6.18 10.84 13.28
C GLU A 229 -7.29 9.79 13.47
N GLY A 230 -8.56 10.17 13.33
CA GLY A 230 -9.68 9.25 13.47
C GLY A 230 -9.69 8.19 12.38
N ILE A 231 -9.38 8.56 11.14
CA ILE A 231 -9.23 7.60 10.02
C ILE A 231 -8.12 6.60 10.32
N ASN A 232 -6.94 7.08 10.71
CA ASN A 232 -5.81 6.21 11.03
C ASN A 232 -6.11 5.30 12.23
N LEU A 233 -6.86 5.78 13.23
CA LEU A 233 -7.28 4.97 14.36
C LEU A 233 -8.26 3.86 13.94
N ALA A 234 -9.26 4.19 13.12
CA ALA A 234 -10.23 3.23 12.61
C ALA A 234 -9.55 2.12 11.79
N VAL A 235 -8.67 2.50 10.86
CA VAL A 235 -7.91 1.53 10.05
C VAL A 235 -7.02 0.66 10.94
N ARG A 236 -6.28 1.22 11.91
CA ARG A 236 -5.46 0.42 12.84
C ARG A 236 -6.29 -0.56 13.66
N LYS A 237 -7.52 -0.19 14.06
CA LYS A 237 -8.42 -1.09 14.76
C LYS A 237 -8.81 -2.29 13.90
N ASP A 238 -9.12 -2.06 12.63
CA ASP A 238 -9.39 -3.13 11.67
C ASP A 238 -8.18 -4.07 11.54
N LEU A 239 -7.00 -3.50 11.27
CA LEU A 239 -5.78 -4.29 11.06
C LEU A 239 -5.37 -5.10 12.30
N ALA A 240 -5.68 -4.60 13.50
CA ALA A 240 -5.44 -5.33 14.75
C ALA A 240 -6.39 -6.52 14.93
N SER A 241 -7.57 -6.52 14.31
CA SER A 241 -8.54 -7.62 14.36
C SER A 241 -8.20 -8.77 13.41
N LEU A 242 -7.31 -8.56 12.43
CA LEU A 242 -6.92 -9.56 11.45
C LEU A 242 -6.01 -10.65 12.08
N PRO A 243 -6.15 -11.94 11.72
CA PRO A 243 -6.95 -12.46 10.60
C PRO A 243 -8.43 -12.65 10.96
N VAL A 244 -9.29 -12.44 9.99
CA VAL A 244 -10.73 -12.69 10.03
C VAL A 244 -11.14 -13.49 8.79
N SER A 245 -12.37 -13.99 8.72
CA SER A 245 -12.87 -14.59 7.47
C SER A 245 -12.96 -13.55 6.35
N LEU A 246 -12.96 -13.99 5.08
CA LEU A 246 -13.13 -13.08 3.94
C LEU A 246 -14.47 -12.31 4.00
N GLU A 247 -15.51 -12.95 4.51
CA GLU A 247 -16.81 -12.33 4.73
C GLU A 247 -16.74 -11.21 5.78
N GLN A 248 -16.06 -11.46 6.90
CA GLN A 248 -15.81 -10.44 7.92
C GLN A 248 -14.88 -9.34 7.42
N ALA A 249 -13.87 -9.69 6.63
CA ALA A 249 -12.95 -8.71 6.02
C ALA A 249 -13.69 -7.70 5.15
N ALA A 250 -14.73 -8.13 4.41
CA ALA A 250 -15.54 -7.24 3.58
C ALA A 250 -16.36 -6.20 4.38
N THR A 251 -16.56 -6.42 5.68
CA THR A 251 -17.29 -5.48 6.56
C THR A 251 -16.39 -4.48 7.27
N LEU A 252 -15.07 -4.58 7.12
CA LEU A 252 -14.12 -3.66 7.74
C LEU A 252 -14.23 -2.25 7.14
N PHE A 253 -14.03 -1.24 7.97
CA PHE A 253 -13.95 0.15 7.53
C PHE A 253 -12.87 0.34 6.45
N SER A 254 -11.71 -0.30 6.63
CA SER A 254 -10.60 -0.27 5.68
C SER A 254 -10.89 -0.95 4.34
N ALA A 255 -11.88 -1.86 4.29
CA ALA A 255 -12.33 -2.54 3.07
C ALA A 255 -13.54 -1.86 2.40
N SER A 256 -14.14 -0.86 3.05
CA SER A 256 -15.31 -0.15 2.52
C SER A 256 -14.99 0.61 1.23
N GLU A 257 -15.87 0.52 0.24
CA GLU A 257 -15.78 1.31 -1.02
C GLU A 257 -15.83 2.83 -0.79
N THR A 258 -16.36 3.26 0.34
CA THR A 258 -16.38 4.68 0.76
C THR A 258 -15.21 5.04 1.66
N GLY A 259 -14.39 4.07 2.03
CA GLY A 259 -13.24 4.22 2.91
C GLY A 259 -11.97 4.73 2.20
N PRO A 260 -10.94 5.09 2.98
CA PRO A 260 -9.77 5.80 2.46
C PRO A 260 -8.91 4.98 1.49
N LEU A 261 -9.03 3.64 1.50
CA LEU A 261 -8.24 2.76 0.63
C LEU A 261 -8.93 2.43 -0.71
N TRP A 262 -10.24 2.68 -0.85
CA TRP A 262 -11.02 2.26 -2.01
C TRP A 262 -11.78 3.39 -2.71
N TYR A 263 -12.08 4.47 -2.02
CA TYR A 263 -12.96 5.51 -2.56
C TYR A 263 -12.37 6.19 -3.79
N ARG A 264 -13.10 6.14 -4.90
CA ARG A 264 -12.69 6.72 -6.19
C ARG A 264 -13.44 7.99 -6.56
N GLY A 265 -14.28 8.52 -5.68
CA GLY A 265 -15.10 9.69 -5.99
C GLY A 265 -14.29 10.94 -6.30
N LEU A 266 -13.18 11.18 -5.57
CA LEU A 266 -12.28 12.31 -5.85
C LEU A 266 -11.63 12.21 -7.24
N ALA A 267 -11.39 11.00 -7.73
CA ALA A 267 -10.78 10.75 -9.03
C ALA A 267 -11.79 10.74 -10.18
N ASN A 268 -12.95 10.08 -10.00
CA ASN A 268 -13.83 9.72 -11.11
C ASN A 268 -15.07 10.61 -11.24
N GLN A 269 -15.52 11.26 -10.16
CA GLN A 269 -16.69 12.12 -10.28
C GLN A 269 -16.40 13.32 -11.21
N PRO A 270 -17.35 13.73 -12.05
CA PRO A 270 -17.23 14.97 -12.83
C PRO A 270 -16.94 16.16 -11.90
N GLU A 271 -16.07 17.07 -12.32
CA GLU A 271 -15.66 18.21 -11.48
C GLU A 271 -16.84 19.07 -11.04
N ALA A 272 -17.83 19.28 -11.90
CA ALA A 272 -19.05 20.02 -11.57
C ALA A 272 -19.88 19.34 -10.47
N ALA A 273 -19.87 18.01 -10.39
CA ALA A 273 -20.56 17.25 -9.36
C ALA A 273 -19.78 17.20 -8.04
N LEU A 274 -18.44 17.18 -8.11
CA LEU A 274 -17.58 17.12 -6.94
C LEU A 274 -17.38 18.49 -6.26
N ALA A 275 -17.35 19.57 -7.03
CA ALA A 275 -17.05 20.92 -6.55
C ALA A 275 -17.91 21.36 -5.34
N PRO A 276 -19.23 21.14 -5.30
CA PRO A 276 -20.04 21.57 -4.17
C PRO A 276 -19.72 20.91 -2.83
N THR A 277 -19.20 19.68 -2.86
CA THR A 277 -18.87 18.91 -1.65
C THR A 277 -17.39 19.01 -1.27
N LEU A 278 -16.54 19.37 -2.22
CA LEU A 278 -15.09 19.38 -2.00
C LEU A 278 -14.66 20.39 -0.94
N ASP A 279 -15.29 21.57 -0.88
CA ASP A 279 -14.99 22.59 0.13
C ASP A 279 -15.28 22.08 1.54
N ALA A 280 -16.36 21.35 1.73
CA ALA A 280 -16.69 20.73 3.00
C ALA A 280 -15.69 19.63 3.37
N LEU A 281 -15.26 18.79 2.40
CA LEU A 281 -14.23 17.77 2.62
C LEU A 281 -12.89 18.38 3.02
N LEU A 282 -12.45 19.43 2.33
CA LEU A 282 -11.22 20.14 2.64
C LEU A 282 -11.28 20.79 4.03
N MET A 283 -12.41 21.39 4.40
CA MET A 283 -12.63 21.98 5.72
C MET A 283 -12.56 20.92 6.82
N GLN A 284 -13.29 19.81 6.68
CA GLN A 284 -13.29 18.70 7.65
C GLN A 284 -11.92 18.07 7.85
N MET A 285 -11.13 17.99 6.79
CA MET A 285 -9.77 17.44 6.83
C MET A 285 -8.70 18.48 7.17
N HIS A 286 -9.08 19.75 7.40
CA HIS A 286 -8.14 20.89 7.55
C HIS A 286 -7.09 20.89 6.44
N ALA A 287 -7.54 20.76 5.20
CA ALA A 287 -6.71 20.59 4.04
C ALA A 287 -6.97 21.69 2.98
N ARG A 288 -5.95 22.00 2.21
CA ARG A 288 -6.05 22.83 1.00
C ARG A 288 -6.08 22.00 -0.29
N ALA A 289 -5.58 20.76 -0.20
CA ALA A 289 -5.59 19.82 -1.31
C ALA A 289 -5.51 18.37 -0.85
N PHE A 290 -5.93 17.46 -1.72
CA PHE A 290 -5.77 16.01 -1.61
C PHE A 290 -4.81 15.51 -2.69
N VAL A 291 -3.87 14.62 -2.33
CA VAL A 291 -3.02 13.86 -3.23
C VAL A 291 -3.38 12.39 -3.10
N ILE A 292 -3.78 11.77 -4.21
CA ILE A 292 -4.37 10.42 -4.24
C ILE A 292 -3.70 9.51 -5.28
N GLY A 293 -3.63 8.21 -4.95
CA GLY A 293 -3.24 7.11 -5.83
C GLY A 293 -4.46 6.35 -6.39
N HIS A 294 -4.35 5.01 -6.43
CA HIS A 294 -5.43 4.03 -6.64
C HIS A 294 -6.16 4.09 -7.99
N THR A 295 -6.46 5.26 -8.48
CA THR A 295 -7.15 5.47 -9.76
C THR A 295 -6.16 5.94 -10.80
N THR A 296 -5.74 5.00 -11.64
CA THR A 296 -4.69 5.22 -12.63
C THR A 296 -5.11 6.22 -13.70
N VAL A 297 -4.26 7.21 -13.95
CA VAL A 297 -4.42 8.18 -15.03
C VAL A 297 -3.65 7.71 -16.25
N LEU A 298 -4.35 7.42 -17.34
CA LEU A 298 -3.74 6.98 -18.59
C LEU A 298 -4.03 7.96 -19.76
N PRO A 299 -3.09 8.15 -20.69
CA PRO A 299 -1.69 7.72 -20.60
C PRO A 299 -1.03 8.30 -19.33
N GLY A 300 -0.01 7.60 -18.80
CA GLY A 300 0.57 7.87 -17.49
C GLY A 300 1.00 9.32 -17.27
N ARG A 301 0.37 9.99 -16.31
CA ARG A 301 0.71 11.36 -15.90
C ARG A 301 0.21 11.68 -14.50
N ILE A 302 0.77 12.72 -13.90
CA ILE A 302 0.19 13.38 -12.74
C ILE A 302 -0.89 14.34 -13.22
N ALA A 303 -2.10 14.26 -12.65
CA ALA A 303 -3.26 15.00 -13.11
C ALA A 303 -3.90 15.86 -12.01
N PRO A 304 -3.63 17.17 -11.97
CA PRO A 304 -4.38 18.10 -11.13
C PRO A 304 -5.82 18.25 -11.61
N ARG A 305 -6.77 18.31 -10.66
CA ARG A 305 -8.19 18.54 -10.86
C ARG A 305 -8.66 19.69 -9.96
N LEU A 306 -9.73 20.36 -10.36
CA LEU A 306 -10.39 21.42 -9.55
C LEU A 306 -9.39 22.48 -9.06
N GLY A 307 -8.53 22.97 -9.97
CA GLY A 307 -7.50 23.96 -9.63
C GLY A 307 -6.40 23.43 -8.70
N GLY A 308 -6.12 22.14 -8.74
CA GLY A 308 -5.11 21.47 -7.89
C GLY A 308 -5.61 21.12 -6.49
N ARG A 309 -6.91 21.24 -6.22
CA ARG A 309 -7.51 20.78 -4.95
C ARG A 309 -7.55 19.25 -4.82
N VAL A 310 -7.46 18.53 -5.95
CA VAL A 310 -7.22 17.09 -6.03
C VAL A 310 -6.10 16.85 -7.03
N ILE A 311 -5.08 16.09 -6.66
CA ILE A 311 -3.95 15.73 -7.52
C ILE A 311 -3.84 14.22 -7.57
N GLN A 312 -4.12 13.63 -8.74
CA GLN A 312 -3.98 12.20 -8.98
C GLN A 312 -2.53 11.89 -9.36
N ILE A 313 -1.89 10.97 -8.65
CA ILE A 313 -0.48 10.63 -8.86
C ILE A 313 -0.24 9.16 -9.23
N ASP A 314 -1.28 8.32 -9.29
CA ASP A 314 -1.15 6.99 -9.88
C ASP A 314 -1.07 7.13 -11.41
N SER A 315 0.14 6.98 -11.92
CA SER A 315 0.46 7.06 -13.35
C SER A 315 0.67 5.69 -14.01
N GLY A 316 0.27 4.60 -13.32
CA GLY A 316 0.39 3.23 -13.83
C GLY A 316 1.85 2.75 -13.88
N MET A 317 2.62 2.94 -12.80
CA MET A 317 4.05 2.66 -12.76
C MET A 317 4.42 1.23 -13.20
N VAL A 318 3.60 0.22 -12.89
CA VAL A 318 3.88 -1.16 -13.33
C VAL A 318 3.83 -1.31 -14.85
N ALA A 319 3.07 -0.48 -15.56
CA ALA A 319 2.95 -0.45 -17.04
C ALA A 319 2.64 -1.85 -17.67
N GLY A 320 3.08 -2.04 -18.93
CA GLY A 320 2.93 -3.32 -19.62
C GLY A 320 1.48 -3.75 -19.81
N GLU A 321 1.19 -5.00 -19.51
CA GLU A 321 -0.14 -5.61 -19.67
C GLU A 321 -1.20 -5.01 -18.73
N PHE A 322 -0.79 -4.48 -17.57
CA PHE A 322 -1.70 -3.88 -16.60
C PHE A 322 -2.12 -2.47 -16.99
N TYR A 323 -1.15 -1.64 -17.42
CA TYR A 323 -1.38 -0.23 -17.73
C TYR A 323 -0.62 0.19 -18.97
N GLN A 324 -1.23 0.00 -20.14
CA GLN A 324 -0.64 0.44 -21.39
C GLN A 324 -0.44 1.97 -21.39
N GLY A 325 0.79 2.40 -21.63
CA GLY A 325 1.16 3.82 -21.55
C GLY A 325 1.43 4.33 -20.14
N GLY A 326 1.49 3.44 -19.14
CA GLY A 326 1.87 3.79 -17.78
C GLY A 326 3.34 4.20 -17.67
N VAL A 327 3.64 5.15 -16.77
CA VAL A 327 4.99 5.70 -16.56
C VAL A 327 5.36 5.76 -15.08
N ALA A 328 6.66 5.83 -14.79
CA ALA A 328 7.13 6.18 -13.47
C ALA A 328 7.05 7.70 -13.27
N SER A 329 6.41 8.15 -12.21
CA SER A 329 6.30 9.57 -11.88
C SER A 329 6.40 9.83 -10.37
N ALA A 330 6.75 11.07 -10.02
CA ALA A 330 6.70 11.59 -8.66
C ALA A 330 6.21 13.04 -8.66
N LEU A 331 5.42 13.42 -7.66
CA LEU A 331 4.99 14.79 -7.41
C LEU A 331 5.94 15.42 -6.39
N GLU A 332 6.63 16.49 -6.78
CA GLU A 332 7.44 17.30 -5.87
C GLU A 332 6.66 18.54 -5.46
N LEU A 333 6.63 18.83 -4.17
CA LEU A 333 5.99 19.99 -3.55
C LEU A 333 7.04 20.75 -2.73
N GLN A 334 7.17 22.07 -2.98
CA GLN A 334 8.03 22.94 -2.21
C GLN A 334 7.43 24.35 -2.12
N GLY A 335 7.00 24.74 -0.93
CA GLY A 335 6.16 25.92 -0.76
C GLY A 335 4.86 25.79 -1.54
N ASP A 336 4.58 26.77 -2.40
CA ASP A 336 3.39 26.80 -3.26
C ASP A 336 3.63 26.20 -4.65
N LYS A 337 4.83 25.66 -4.88
CA LYS A 337 5.21 25.10 -6.18
C LYS A 337 4.98 23.59 -6.19
N ALA A 338 4.43 23.11 -7.29
CA ALA A 338 4.32 21.69 -7.59
C ALA A 338 5.01 21.37 -8.91
N THR A 339 5.71 20.25 -8.96
CA THR A 339 6.42 19.78 -10.16
C THR A 339 6.14 18.28 -10.33
N ALA A 340 5.65 17.90 -11.50
CA ALA A 340 5.63 16.50 -11.90
C ALA A 340 7.04 16.11 -12.39
N ILE A 341 7.57 15.04 -11.82
CA ILE A 341 8.86 14.46 -12.18
C ILE A 341 8.58 13.15 -12.93
N TYR A 342 9.16 13.03 -14.10
CA TYR A 342 9.21 11.81 -14.90
C TYR A 342 10.67 11.39 -15.10
N LEU A 343 10.94 10.27 -15.74
CA LEU A 343 12.31 9.79 -15.95
C LEU A 343 13.10 10.67 -16.93
N ASP A 344 12.41 11.30 -17.86
CA ASP A 344 12.96 12.08 -18.97
C ASP A 344 12.74 13.60 -18.84
N ARG A 345 11.88 14.04 -17.92
CA ARG A 345 11.50 15.46 -17.80
C ARG A 345 10.95 15.83 -16.44
N ARG A 346 10.90 17.15 -16.21
CA ARG A 346 10.21 17.77 -15.07
C ARG A 346 9.27 18.84 -15.60
N GLU A 347 8.02 18.82 -15.14
CA GLU A 347 6.97 19.73 -15.60
C GLU A 347 6.40 20.50 -14.40
N PRO A 348 6.48 21.85 -14.38
CA PRO A 348 5.74 22.65 -13.42
C PRO A 348 4.24 22.39 -13.56
N LEU A 349 3.55 22.20 -12.44
CA LEU A 349 2.10 22.03 -12.42
C LEU A 349 1.41 23.32 -11.98
N ALA A 350 0.40 23.74 -12.73
CA ALA A 350 -0.48 24.84 -12.34
C ALA A 350 -1.48 24.34 -11.29
N VAL A 351 -1.19 24.58 -10.02
CA VAL A 351 -1.99 24.14 -8.87
C VAL A 351 -2.28 25.32 -7.92
N PRO A 352 -3.12 26.29 -8.32
CA PRO A 352 -3.39 27.49 -7.55
C PRO A 352 -3.87 27.23 -6.12
N ALA A 353 -4.52 26.07 -5.89
CA ALA A 353 -4.97 25.68 -4.56
C ALA A 353 -3.83 25.55 -3.53
N LEU A 354 -2.60 25.31 -3.95
CA LEU A 354 -1.46 25.20 -3.04
C LEU A 354 -1.05 26.54 -2.41
N SER A 355 -1.46 27.67 -3.01
CA SER A 355 -1.28 29.02 -2.45
C SER A 355 -2.41 29.43 -1.52
N ALA A 356 -3.50 28.66 -1.44
CA ALA A 356 -4.63 28.96 -0.56
C ALA A 356 -4.29 28.71 0.91
N ALA A 357 -4.89 29.51 1.79
CA ALA A 357 -4.83 29.23 3.23
C ALA A 357 -5.48 27.90 3.58
N VAL A 358 -4.93 27.20 4.58
CA VAL A 358 -5.57 26.00 5.14
C VAL A 358 -6.85 26.45 5.85
N PRO A 359 -8.02 25.83 5.58
CA PRO A 359 -9.25 26.15 6.29
C PRO A 359 -9.08 26.03 7.80
N ALA A 360 -9.51 27.05 8.54
CA ALA A 360 -9.45 27.02 9.99
C ALA A 360 -10.39 25.94 10.54
N ALA A 361 -9.98 25.31 11.65
CA ALA A 361 -10.86 24.43 12.38
C ALA A 361 -12.08 25.23 12.86
N SER A 362 -13.29 24.80 12.55
CA SER A 362 -14.47 25.27 13.25
C SER A 362 -14.35 24.85 14.72
N ARG A 363 -14.29 25.83 15.63
CA ARG A 363 -14.26 25.59 17.08
C ARG A 363 -15.57 24.98 17.55
#